data_63789a14d9898a2d374e519b0d5820ae
#
_entry.id   63789a14d9898a2d374e519b0d5820ae
#
_cell.length_a   1.000
_cell.length_b   1.000
_cell.length_c   1.000
_cell.angle_alpha   90.00
_cell.angle_beta   90.00
_cell.angle_gamma   90.00
#
_symmetry.space_group_name_H-M   'P 1'
#
loop_
_entity.id
_entity.type
_entity.pdbx_description
1 polymer ?
#
loop_
_entity_poly.entity_id
_entity_poly.type
_entity_poly.pdbx_seq_one_letter_code
_entity_poly.pdbx_strand_id
1 'polypeptide(L)'
;FDRSDYYTRGIGSYPGDPGEDFSPSLRPDYSTYRNIALLRSAYNSSSYDYNLTAQLVTDGVISDKQPQYLDLSTQNGDIARREREWMIDQGPYSRNAVTGEDAYFLFTLNNWKEKADKVQFRGSVAYDENKIKDGYEIVCEGSNDGNTWTELAALKGKGMPGKASKYKAHSDPNKNSWDPGTLPTRMLNETLTFDQPGEYAYYRMRLKMEGAAYWAFFEMNFYNQDKLIDLLPSKFFNSAWMSATTGEEWVYVDLGSQSEFDKVKLHWINKAIKGKIQVSDDAKQWVDIANLPGGDANLDEIKLKGKGRYVRVWMEQPANDGRYILSEIEVMGKGGLLAQPAAAPASTKDEIRLSGGNWK
;
A
#
# COMPACT_ATOMS: atom_id res chain seq x y z
N PHE A 1 -4.17 10.96 29.55
CA PHE A 1 -5.25 10.21 28.90
C PHE A 1 -4.83 8.76 28.89
N ASP A 2 -5.46 7.96 29.71
CA ASP A 2 -5.36 6.51 29.59
C ASP A 2 -6.24 6.09 28.42
N ARG A 3 -5.62 5.81 27.29
CA ARG A 3 -6.29 5.49 26.02
C ARG A 3 -6.75 4.04 25.92
N SER A 4 -6.55 3.24 26.97
CA SER A 4 -6.63 1.80 26.83
C SER A 4 -8.03 1.21 26.81
N ASP A 5 -9.04 1.90 27.36
CA ASP A 5 -10.29 1.23 27.70
C ASP A 5 -11.52 1.64 26.90
N TYR A 6 -11.48 2.68 26.08
CA TYR A 6 -12.68 3.30 25.53
C TYR A 6 -12.72 3.54 24.00
N TYR A 7 -11.71 3.19 23.25
CA TYR A 7 -11.71 3.47 21.82
C TYR A 7 -12.35 2.34 21.02
N THR A 8 -13.49 2.65 20.42
CA THR A 8 -13.93 1.95 19.23
C THR A 8 -13.36 2.65 18.00
N ARG A 9 -12.99 1.86 17.03
CA ARG A 9 -12.54 2.36 15.74
C ARG A 9 -13.58 3.28 15.10
N GLY A 10 -13.12 4.32 14.41
CA GLY A 10 -13.95 5.23 13.62
C GLY A 10 -14.59 6.37 14.42
N ILE A 11 -14.44 6.40 15.74
CA ILE A 11 -14.83 7.56 16.54
C ILE A 11 -13.56 8.38 16.76
N GLY A 12 -13.42 9.48 16.02
CA GLY A 12 -12.38 10.47 16.28
C GLY A 12 -12.50 11.00 17.70
N SER A 13 -11.39 11.37 18.32
CA SER A 13 -11.44 12.11 19.58
C SER A 13 -12.08 13.46 19.28
N TYR A 14 -13.28 13.68 19.76
CA TYR A 14 -13.91 14.99 19.76
C TYR A 14 -13.29 15.79 20.92
N PRO A 15 -12.65 16.94 20.68
CA PRO A 15 -12.10 17.80 21.72
C PRO A 15 -13.19 18.69 22.32
N GLY A 16 -14.38 18.13 22.55
CA GLY A 16 -15.50 18.87 23.14
C GLY A 16 -15.41 19.06 24.65
N ASP A 17 -16.47 19.56 25.23
CA ASP A 17 -16.61 19.71 26.68
C ASP A 17 -16.32 18.36 27.37
N PRO A 18 -15.42 18.30 28.37
CA PRO A 18 -15.17 17.08 29.14
C PRO A 18 -16.42 16.47 29.80
N GLY A 19 -17.52 17.25 29.90
CA GLY A 19 -18.81 16.78 30.38
C GLY A 19 -19.69 16.09 29.31
N GLU A 20 -19.30 16.16 28.02
CA GLU A 20 -20.04 15.56 26.92
C GLU A 20 -19.34 14.26 26.48
N ASP A 21 -19.75 13.14 27.02
CA ASP A 21 -19.29 11.82 26.59
C ASP A 21 -20.37 11.15 25.72
N PHE A 22 -20.19 11.22 24.40
CA PHE A 22 -21.04 10.54 23.43
C PHE A 22 -20.57 9.13 23.11
N SER A 23 -19.49 8.67 23.74
CA SER A 23 -18.94 7.33 23.50
C SER A 23 -19.86 6.29 24.14
N PRO A 24 -20.18 5.19 23.45
CA PRO A 24 -20.90 4.10 24.08
C PRO A 24 -20.05 3.51 25.22
N SER A 25 -20.68 3.30 26.37
CA SER A 25 -20.01 2.58 27.45
C SER A 25 -19.71 1.15 27.00
N LEU A 26 -18.43 0.80 26.98
CA LEU A 26 -17.97 -0.54 26.61
C LEU A 26 -17.62 -1.33 27.85
N ARG A 27 -18.14 -2.56 27.95
CA ARG A 27 -17.83 -3.48 29.04
C ARG A 27 -17.49 -4.88 28.51
N PRO A 28 -16.60 -5.63 29.17
CA PRO A 28 -16.35 -7.00 28.82
C PRO A 28 -17.62 -7.85 28.98
N ASP A 29 -17.93 -8.66 27.98
CA ASP A 29 -19.04 -9.60 27.99
C ASP A 29 -18.54 -11.04 27.98
N TYR A 30 -18.59 -11.71 29.12
CA TYR A 30 -18.21 -13.11 29.29
C TYR A 30 -19.36 -14.10 29.07
N SER A 31 -20.56 -13.62 28.82
CA SER A 31 -21.77 -14.45 28.66
C SER A 31 -21.93 -14.95 27.22
N THR A 32 -21.63 -14.12 26.24
CA THR A 32 -21.92 -14.37 24.82
C THR A 32 -20.69 -14.85 24.08
N TYR A 33 -20.79 -16.00 23.44
CA TYR A 33 -19.77 -16.50 22.50
C TYR A 33 -19.98 -15.86 21.14
N ARG A 34 -18.97 -15.14 20.62
CA ARG A 34 -19.06 -14.38 19.38
C ARG A 34 -17.69 -14.08 18.77
N ASN A 35 -17.64 -13.42 17.63
CA ASN A 35 -16.42 -12.77 17.14
C ASN A 35 -16.11 -11.54 18.02
N ILE A 36 -15.13 -11.67 18.91
CA ILE A 36 -14.72 -10.64 19.86
C ILE A 36 -13.70 -9.66 19.26
N ALA A 37 -13.22 -9.91 18.02
CA ALA A 37 -12.36 -9.02 17.26
C ALA A 37 -13.15 -7.99 16.43
N LEU A 38 -14.43 -8.21 16.20
CA LEU A 38 -15.25 -7.36 15.35
C LEU A 38 -15.26 -5.90 15.85
N LEU A 39 -14.92 -4.97 14.94
CA LEU A 39 -14.81 -3.53 15.19
C LEU A 39 -13.82 -3.18 16.31
N ARG A 40 -12.80 -4.00 16.51
CA ARG A 40 -11.71 -3.72 17.45
C ARG A 40 -10.53 -3.05 16.74
N SER A 41 -9.75 -2.30 17.51
CA SER A 41 -8.53 -1.70 17.01
C SER A 41 -7.53 -2.77 16.58
N ALA A 42 -6.96 -2.61 15.40
CA ALA A 42 -5.92 -3.47 14.90
C ALA A 42 -4.68 -2.67 14.50
N TYR A 43 -3.53 -3.31 14.60
CA TYR A 43 -2.21 -2.73 14.38
C TYR A 43 -1.37 -3.65 13.52
N ASN A 44 -0.41 -3.09 12.79
CA ASN A 44 0.43 -3.84 11.86
C ASN A 44 1.90 -3.40 11.93
N SER A 45 2.78 -4.28 11.50
CA SER A 45 4.21 -3.99 11.32
C SER A 45 4.45 -2.97 10.22
N SER A 46 3.78 -3.16 9.10
CA SER A 46 3.86 -2.31 7.92
C SER A 46 2.53 -2.32 7.16
N SER A 47 2.33 -1.37 6.27
CA SER A 47 1.21 -1.37 5.34
C SER A 47 1.68 -0.84 4.00
N TYR A 48 1.27 -1.50 2.93
CA TYR A 48 1.59 -1.07 1.57
C TYR A 48 1.06 0.33 1.29
N ASP A 49 -0.18 0.58 1.73
CA ASP A 49 -0.92 1.80 1.44
C ASP A 49 -1.74 2.24 2.65
N TYR A 50 -1.99 3.54 2.82
CA TYR A 50 -2.87 4.07 3.86
C TYR A 50 -4.33 3.60 3.72
N ASN A 51 -4.71 3.11 2.53
CA ASN A 51 -6.03 2.50 2.27
C ASN A 51 -6.07 1.00 2.60
N LEU A 52 -4.93 0.35 2.85
CA LEU A 52 -4.79 -1.10 3.08
C LEU A 52 -4.17 -1.37 4.45
N THR A 53 -4.73 -0.74 5.49
CA THR A 53 -4.22 -0.79 6.87
C THR A 53 -4.86 -1.90 7.69
N ALA A 54 -4.21 -2.29 8.79
CA ALA A 54 -4.72 -3.30 9.71
C ALA A 54 -6.15 -3.05 10.23
N GLN A 55 -6.56 -1.82 10.20
CA GLN A 55 -7.90 -1.45 10.62
C GLN A 55 -9.01 -2.18 9.83
N LEU A 56 -8.73 -2.60 8.62
CA LEU A 56 -9.69 -3.24 7.73
C LEU A 56 -9.87 -4.74 8.03
N VAL A 57 -9.02 -5.33 8.89
CA VAL A 57 -9.13 -6.77 9.21
C VAL A 57 -10.11 -7.08 10.34
N THR A 58 -10.82 -6.08 10.85
CA THR A 58 -11.80 -6.25 11.95
C THR A 58 -13.11 -5.54 11.68
N ASP A 59 -13.36 -5.09 10.45
CA ASP A 59 -14.56 -4.31 10.11
C ASP A 59 -15.78 -5.16 9.75
N GLY A 60 -15.61 -6.48 9.70
CA GLY A 60 -16.66 -7.44 9.38
C GLY A 60 -16.92 -7.60 7.88
N VAL A 61 -16.08 -7.02 7.03
CA VAL A 61 -16.19 -7.13 5.58
C VAL A 61 -15.14 -8.11 5.06
N ILE A 62 -15.60 -9.21 4.49
CA ILE A 62 -14.74 -10.19 3.85
C ILE A 62 -14.62 -9.84 2.37
N SER A 63 -13.41 -9.54 1.91
CA SER A 63 -13.09 -9.32 0.51
C SER A 63 -12.27 -10.49 -0.03
N ASP A 64 -12.59 -10.92 -1.23
CA ASP A 64 -11.88 -11.97 -1.98
C ASP A 64 -11.11 -11.42 -3.20
N LYS A 65 -11.26 -10.13 -3.46
CA LYS A 65 -10.67 -9.49 -4.63
C LYS A 65 -9.24 -9.04 -4.36
N GLN A 66 -8.35 -9.34 -5.29
CA GLN A 66 -6.99 -8.81 -5.28
C GLN A 66 -7.02 -7.28 -5.40
N PRO A 67 -6.32 -6.53 -4.54
CA PRO A 67 -6.16 -5.11 -4.72
C PRO A 67 -5.38 -4.82 -5.99
N GLN A 68 -5.73 -3.74 -6.66
CA GLN A 68 -4.99 -3.24 -7.82
C GLN A 68 -4.04 -2.14 -7.37
N TYR A 69 -2.78 -2.29 -7.66
CA TYR A 69 -1.76 -1.33 -7.23
C TYR A 69 -0.58 -1.28 -8.21
N LEU A 70 0.11 -0.15 -8.21
CA LEU A 70 1.30 0.08 -9.01
C LEU A 70 2.56 -0.20 -8.18
N ASP A 71 3.47 -1.01 -8.71
CA ASP A 71 4.87 -1.00 -8.32
C ASP A 71 5.71 -0.31 -9.39
N LEU A 72 6.69 0.44 -8.96
CA LEU A 72 7.68 1.07 -9.82
C LEU A 72 9.07 0.65 -9.36
N SER A 73 9.84 0.11 -10.28
CA SER A 73 11.21 -0.34 -10.04
C SER A 73 12.18 0.13 -11.11
N THR A 74 13.44 -0.02 -10.85
CA THR A 74 14.56 0.22 -11.76
C THR A 74 15.48 -1.00 -11.75
N GLN A 75 16.52 -1.02 -12.57
CA GLN A 75 17.57 -2.05 -12.47
C GLN A 75 18.27 -2.08 -11.10
N ASN A 76 18.10 -1.04 -10.27
CA ASN A 76 18.71 -0.92 -8.93
C ASN A 76 17.76 -1.35 -7.80
N GLY A 77 16.52 -1.76 -8.12
CA GLY A 77 15.50 -2.18 -7.17
C GLY A 77 14.24 -1.30 -7.16
N ASP A 78 13.39 -1.53 -6.17
CA ASP A 78 12.10 -0.89 -6.06
C ASP A 78 12.22 0.59 -5.67
N ILE A 79 11.36 1.41 -6.26
CA ILE A 79 11.19 2.81 -5.89
C ILE A 79 10.17 2.89 -4.75
N ALA A 80 10.52 3.60 -3.69
CA ALA A 80 9.64 3.80 -2.54
C ALA A 80 8.30 4.42 -2.96
N ARG A 81 7.22 4.02 -2.28
CA ARG A 81 5.85 4.41 -2.60
C ARG A 81 5.66 5.92 -2.81
N ARG A 82 6.15 6.73 -1.89
CA ARG A 82 6.04 8.20 -1.96
C ARG A 82 6.70 8.77 -3.24
N GLU A 83 7.83 8.19 -3.62
CA GLU A 83 8.56 8.62 -4.81
C GLU A 83 7.88 8.15 -6.10
N ARG A 84 7.16 7.00 -6.06
CA ARG A 84 6.32 6.53 -7.18
C ARG A 84 5.18 7.51 -7.45
N GLU A 85 4.46 7.87 -6.39
CA GLU A 85 3.34 8.81 -6.48
C GLU A 85 3.78 10.12 -7.12
N TRP A 86 4.92 10.63 -6.70
CA TRP A 86 5.47 11.88 -7.24
C TRP A 86 5.88 11.81 -8.72
N MET A 87 6.19 10.63 -9.25
CA MET A 87 6.52 10.48 -10.68
C MET A 87 5.30 10.51 -11.60
N ILE A 88 4.10 10.39 -11.07
CA ILE A 88 2.86 10.26 -11.86
C ILE A 88 1.74 11.19 -11.38
N ASP A 89 2.03 12.13 -10.49
CA ASP A 89 1.05 13.06 -9.88
C ASP A 89 0.88 14.38 -10.64
N GLN A 90 1.63 14.54 -11.75
CA GLN A 90 1.74 15.78 -12.52
C GLN A 90 2.39 16.96 -11.76
N GLY A 91 2.99 16.65 -10.61
CA GLY A 91 3.67 17.65 -9.78
C GLY A 91 5.02 18.10 -10.37
N PRO A 92 5.52 19.28 -9.99
CA PRO A 92 6.77 19.80 -10.54
C PRO A 92 8.03 19.33 -9.78
N TYR A 93 7.91 18.57 -8.70
CA TYR A 93 8.99 18.41 -7.71
C TYR A 93 9.50 17.00 -7.50
N SER A 94 8.99 16.02 -8.22
CA SER A 94 9.48 14.66 -8.07
C SER A 94 10.75 14.40 -8.88
N ARG A 95 11.56 13.47 -8.41
CA ARG A 95 12.75 13.03 -9.11
C ARG A 95 13.17 11.64 -8.70
N ASN A 96 13.19 10.74 -9.67
CA ASN A 96 13.87 9.46 -9.56
C ASN A 96 14.96 9.39 -10.62
N ALA A 97 16.07 8.76 -10.29
CA ALA A 97 17.21 8.71 -11.18
C ALA A 97 17.78 7.31 -11.32
N VAL A 98 18.24 7.01 -12.50
CA VAL A 98 18.95 5.78 -12.84
C VAL A 98 20.22 6.10 -13.59
N THR A 99 21.20 5.23 -13.50
CA THR A 99 22.48 5.39 -14.16
C THR A 99 22.86 4.11 -14.88
N GLY A 100 23.38 4.23 -16.08
CA GLY A 100 23.86 3.09 -16.86
C GLY A 100 23.78 3.35 -18.36
N GLU A 101 24.39 2.45 -19.12
CA GLU A 101 24.31 2.45 -20.60
C GLU A 101 22.98 1.87 -21.10
N ASP A 102 22.35 1.02 -20.28
CA ASP A 102 21.03 0.41 -20.52
C ASP A 102 20.24 0.42 -19.20
N ALA A 103 19.67 1.56 -18.88
CA ALA A 103 18.90 1.79 -17.67
C ALA A 103 17.40 1.71 -17.97
N TYR A 104 16.56 1.45 -16.94
CA TYR A 104 15.13 1.41 -17.12
C TYR A 104 14.34 1.85 -15.88
N PHE A 105 13.10 2.27 -16.15
CA PHE A 105 12.00 2.35 -15.20
C PHE A 105 10.92 1.35 -15.60
N LEU A 106 10.50 0.52 -14.65
CA LEU A 106 9.51 -0.53 -14.85
C LEU A 106 8.27 -0.25 -14.01
N PHE A 107 7.14 -0.07 -14.66
CA PHE A 107 5.81 0.06 -14.08
C PHE A 107 5.13 -1.31 -14.10
N THR A 108 4.82 -1.85 -12.93
CA THR A 108 4.10 -3.12 -12.78
C THR A 108 2.69 -2.84 -12.26
N LEU A 109 1.69 -3.12 -13.10
CA LEU A 109 0.28 -3.00 -12.77
C LEU A 109 -0.20 -4.32 -12.15
N ASN A 110 -0.09 -4.42 -10.83
CA ASN A 110 -0.45 -5.64 -10.12
C ASN A 110 -1.96 -5.87 -10.15
N ASN A 111 -2.37 -7.05 -10.65
CA ASN A 111 -3.75 -7.53 -10.76
C ASN A 111 -4.66 -6.74 -11.72
N TRP A 112 -4.07 -5.99 -12.65
CA TRP A 112 -4.81 -5.27 -13.67
C TRP A 112 -3.96 -5.04 -14.92
N LYS A 113 -4.60 -4.52 -15.97
CA LYS A 113 -3.97 -4.09 -17.21
C LYS A 113 -4.57 -2.75 -17.59
N GLU A 114 -3.78 -1.96 -18.27
CA GLU A 114 -4.27 -0.69 -18.81
C GLU A 114 -3.93 -0.57 -20.28
N LYS A 115 -4.83 0.05 -21.03
CA LYS A 115 -4.58 0.39 -22.43
C LYS A 115 -4.04 1.79 -22.51
N ALA A 116 -2.79 1.93 -22.96
CA ALA A 116 -2.19 3.22 -23.25
C ALA A 116 -1.94 3.36 -24.76
N ASP A 117 -2.01 4.58 -25.27
CA ASP A 117 -1.66 4.97 -26.64
C ASP A 117 -0.51 5.95 -26.72
N LYS A 118 -0.08 6.51 -25.58
CA LYS A 118 1.12 7.35 -25.49
C LYS A 118 1.62 7.49 -24.07
N VAL A 119 2.89 7.86 -23.94
CA VAL A 119 3.52 8.26 -22.69
C VAL A 119 4.15 9.65 -22.85
N GLN A 120 3.90 10.51 -21.90
CA GLN A 120 4.56 11.82 -21.77
C GLN A 120 5.51 11.78 -20.58
N PHE A 121 6.73 12.26 -20.77
CA PHE A 121 7.69 12.33 -19.69
C PHE A 121 8.48 13.63 -19.68
N ARG A 122 8.82 14.06 -18.49
CA ARG A 122 9.71 15.18 -18.22
C ARG A 122 10.88 14.71 -17.37
N GLY A 123 12.06 15.20 -17.69
CA GLY A 123 13.24 14.79 -16.97
C GLY A 123 14.49 15.55 -17.39
N SER A 124 15.61 15.00 -17.01
CA SER A 124 16.92 15.48 -17.44
C SER A 124 17.87 14.31 -17.68
N VAL A 125 18.82 14.50 -18.54
CA VAL A 125 19.95 13.59 -18.73
C VAL A 125 21.25 14.36 -18.56
N ALA A 126 22.17 13.76 -17.81
CA ALA A 126 23.52 14.26 -17.64
C ALA A 126 24.53 13.17 -18.03
N TYR A 127 25.66 13.56 -18.61
CA TYR A 127 26.60 12.63 -19.20
C TYR A 127 27.95 13.29 -19.42
N ASP A 128 28.98 12.45 -19.64
CA ASP A 128 30.30 12.88 -20.03
C ASP A 128 30.40 12.96 -21.58
N GLU A 129 30.47 14.16 -22.11
CA GLU A 129 30.53 14.38 -23.57
C GLU A 129 31.68 13.66 -24.24
N ASN A 130 32.78 13.38 -23.53
CA ASN A 130 33.93 12.67 -24.07
C ASN A 130 33.71 11.16 -24.18
N LYS A 131 32.67 10.62 -23.59
CA LYS A 131 32.35 9.18 -23.56
C LYS A 131 31.21 8.80 -24.50
N ILE A 132 30.46 9.76 -25.02
CA ILE A 132 29.36 9.47 -25.94
C ILE A 132 29.89 9.17 -27.33
N LYS A 133 29.53 8.00 -27.86
CA LYS A 133 29.98 7.58 -29.18
C LYS A 133 28.92 7.74 -30.26
N ASP A 134 27.74 7.12 -30.11
CA ASP A 134 26.83 6.93 -31.25
C ASP A 134 25.37 7.40 -31.08
N GLY A 135 24.99 7.96 -29.95
CA GLY A 135 23.64 8.46 -29.80
C GLY A 135 22.83 7.81 -28.67
N TYR A 136 21.51 7.94 -28.73
CA TYR A 136 20.64 7.51 -27.67
C TYR A 136 19.38 6.81 -28.20
N GLU A 137 18.80 5.95 -27.35
CA GLU A 137 17.46 5.39 -27.52
C GLU A 137 16.68 5.52 -26.22
N ILE A 138 15.47 6.11 -26.30
CA ILE A 138 14.48 6.10 -25.24
C ILE A 138 13.30 5.29 -25.79
N VAL A 139 13.06 4.12 -25.22
CA VAL A 139 12.09 3.15 -25.75
C VAL A 139 11.03 2.87 -24.70
N CYS A 140 9.76 3.01 -25.07
CA CYS A 140 8.65 2.52 -24.28
C CYS A 140 8.26 1.11 -24.77
N GLU A 141 8.18 0.16 -23.85
CA GLU A 141 7.84 -1.22 -24.11
C GLU A 141 6.68 -1.66 -23.23
N GLY A 142 5.83 -2.58 -23.75
CA GLY A 142 4.72 -3.21 -23.02
C GLY A 142 4.90 -4.70 -22.90
N SER A 143 4.42 -5.28 -21.80
CA SER A 143 4.43 -6.73 -21.56
C SER A 143 3.23 -7.18 -20.75
N ASN A 144 2.85 -8.45 -20.86
CA ASN A 144 1.83 -9.08 -20.02
C ASN A 144 2.38 -10.17 -19.10
N ASP A 145 3.64 -10.54 -19.25
CA ASP A 145 4.30 -11.60 -18.48
C ASP A 145 5.62 -11.12 -17.82
N GLY A 146 6.02 -9.86 -18.06
CA GLY A 146 7.26 -9.28 -17.57
C GLY A 146 8.54 -9.80 -18.27
N ASN A 147 8.40 -10.75 -19.21
CA ASN A 147 9.52 -11.40 -19.89
C ASN A 147 9.53 -11.11 -21.39
N THR A 148 8.37 -11.18 -22.03
CA THR A 148 8.20 -10.91 -23.47
C THR A 148 7.77 -9.45 -23.65
N TRP A 149 8.58 -8.67 -24.34
CA TRP A 149 8.41 -7.25 -24.49
C TRP A 149 8.08 -6.84 -25.92
N THR A 150 7.10 -5.97 -26.07
CA THR A 150 6.73 -5.33 -27.34
C THR A 150 7.18 -3.88 -27.31
N GLU A 151 8.00 -3.44 -28.27
CA GLU A 151 8.33 -2.03 -28.45
C GLU A 151 7.07 -1.30 -28.88
N LEU A 152 6.65 -0.29 -28.10
CA LEU A 152 5.47 0.52 -28.34
C LEU A 152 5.81 1.82 -29.06
N ALA A 153 6.91 2.44 -28.67
CA ALA A 153 7.44 3.67 -29.29
C ALA A 153 8.90 3.84 -28.92
N ALA A 154 9.63 4.53 -29.79
CA ALA A 154 11.04 4.87 -29.56
C ALA A 154 11.37 6.29 -29.99
N LEU A 155 12.16 6.98 -29.18
CA LEU A 155 12.86 8.21 -29.54
C LEU A 155 14.34 7.89 -29.69
N LYS A 156 14.84 7.94 -30.91
CA LYS A 156 16.23 7.61 -31.27
C LYS A 156 16.90 8.81 -31.93
N GLY A 157 18.17 9.03 -31.62
CA GLY A 157 18.91 10.15 -32.21
C GLY A 157 20.40 10.04 -32.04
N LYS A 158 21.13 10.92 -32.75
CA LYS A 158 22.58 11.08 -32.60
C LYS A 158 22.89 12.17 -31.57
N GLY A 159 23.97 11.96 -30.83
CA GLY A 159 24.37 12.87 -29.76
C GLY A 159 23.47 12.73 -28.54
N MET A 160 22.85 13.80 -28.09
CA MET A 160 22.11 13.83 -26.83
C MET A 160 20.64 14.19 -26.97
N PRO A 161 19.76 13.53 -26.22
CA PRO A 161 18.36 13.87 -26.21
C PRO A 161 18.10 15.22 -25.51
N GLY A 162 17.00 15.88 -25.86
CA GLY A 162 16.48 17.04 -25.17
C GLY A 162 17.20 18.37 -25.46
N LYS A 163 16.88 19.39 -24.68
CA LYS A 163 17.39 20.76 -24.81
C LYS A 163 18.48 21.06 -23.79
N ALA A 164 19.56 21.77 -24.22
CA ALA A 164 20.62 22.17 -23.31
C ALA A 164 20.07 22.96 -22.11
N SER A 165 20.51 22.60 -20.93
CA SER A 165 20.14 23.24 -19.65
C SER A 165 21.32 24.12 -19.17
N LYS A 166 20.99 25.23 -18.53
CA LYS A 166 21.98 26.03 -17.79
C LYS A 166 22.44 25.35 -16.49
N TYR A 167 21.72 24.36 -16.04
CA TYR A 167 22.08 23.56 -14.85
C TYR A 167 23.00 22.42 -15.26
N LYS A 168 23.90 22.08 -14.38
CA LYS A 168 24.79 20.92 -14.51
C LYS A 168 24.50 19.92 -13.40
N ALA A 169 24.59 18.64 -13.71
CA ALA A 169 24.47 17.59 -12.71
C ALA A 169 25.83 17.29 -12.09
N HIS A 170 25.81 16.66 -10.92
CA HIS A 170 27.01 16.17 -10.25
C HIS A 170 27.68 15.05 -11.07
N SER A 171 29.02 14.96 -11.01
CA SER A 171 29.78 13.92 -11.69
C SER A 171 29.60 12.52 -11.07
N ASP A 172 29.17 12.45 -9.80
CA ASP A 172 28.93 11.22 -9.10
C ASP A 172 27.43 10.87 -9.16
N PRO A 173 27.03 9.85 -9.93
CA PRO A 173 25.63 9.47 -10.08
C PRO A 173 25.01 8.98 -8.77
N ASN A 174 25.82 8.58 -7.77
CA ASN A 174 25.33 8.12 -6.47
C ASN A 174 25.09 9.26 -5.47
N LYS A 175 25.52 10.48 -5.79
CA LYS A 175 25.25 11.66 -4.97
C LYS A 175 23.96 12.34 -5.41
N ASN A 176 22.94 12.28 -4.56
CA ASN A 176 21.66 12.98 -4.73
C ASN A 176 21.73 14.51 -4.59
N SER A 177 22.86 15.15 -4.87
CA SER A 177 23.01 16.58 -4.74
C SER A 177 23.04 17.26 -6.12
N TRP A 178 22.24 18.28 -6.28
CA TRP A 178 22.32 19.25 -7.34
C TRP A 178 23.54 20.16 -7.12
N ASP A 179 24.72 19.59 -7.22
CA ASP A 179 25.91 20.41 -7.27
C ASP A 179 26.03 20.99 -8.70
N PRO A 180 26.06 22.31 -8.86
CA PRO A 180 26.09 22.92 -10.20
C PRO A 180 27.42 22.70 -10.95
N GLY A 181 28.19 21.66 -10.60
CA GLY A 181 29.60 21.72 -10.94
C GLY A 181 30.06 21.05 -12.21
N THR A 182 29.55 19.91 -12.69
CA THR A 182 30.46 19.10 -13.50
C THR A 182 29.95 18.51 -14.81
N LEU A 183 28.75 17.99 -14.92
CA LEU A 183 28.28 17.37 -16.16
C LEU A 183 27.26 18.22 -16.92
N PRO A 184 27.41 18.39 -18.25
CA PRO A 184 26.38 18.97 -19.07
C PRO A 184 25.06 18.26 -18.86
N THR A 185 23.99 19.03 -18.68
CA THR A 185 22.64 18.52 -18.46
C THR A 185 21.73 18.99 -19.58
N ARG A 186 20.90 18.08 -20.09
CA ARG A 186 19.84 18.41 -21.03
C ARG A 186 18.48 18.08 -20.43
N MET A 187 17.52 18.95 -20.70
CA MET A 187 16.14 18.79 -20.23
C MET A 187 15.33 18.02 -21.25
N LEU A 188 14.60 17.03 -20.78
CA LEU A 188 13.67 16.23 -21.56
C LEU A 188 12.23 16.70 -21.29
N ASN A 189 11.44 16.83 -22.33
CA ASN A 189 10.00 17.04 -22.26
C ASN A 189 9.40 16.47 -23.55
N GLU A 190 9.13 15.20 -23.54
CA GLU A 190 8.83 14.43 -24.74
C GLU A 190 7.49 13.68 -24.59
N THR A 191 6.86 13.43 -25.71
CA THR A 191 5.69 12.56 -25.83
C THR A 191 5.96 11.49 -26.87
N LEU A 192 5.86 10.24 -26.49
CA LEU A 192 5.93 9.11 -27.39
C LEU A 192 4.51 8.58 -27.64
N THR A 193 4.09 8.64 -28.90
CA THR A 193 2.84 8.00 -29.36
C THR A 193 3.16 6.57 -29.76
N PHE A 194 2.35 5.63 -29.31
CA PHE A 194 2.59 4.20 -29.51
C PHE A 194 2.17 3.77 -30.91
N ASP A 195 3.06 3.09 -31.60
CA ASP A 195 2.80 2.47 -32.89
C ASP A 195 1.84 1.30 -32.77
N GLN A 196 1.88 0.60 -31.60
CA GLN A 196 1.06 -0.55 -31.27
C GLN A 196 0.39 -0.37 -29.89
N PRO A 197 -0.66 0.47 -29.78
CA PRO A 197 -1.41 0.59 -28.54
C PRO A 197 -2.03 -0.73 -28.12
N GLY A 198 -1.89 -1.10 -26.84
CA GLY A 198 -2.42 -2.35 -26.30
C GLY A 198 -2.66 -2.28 -24.81
N GLU A 199 -3.29 -3.32 -24.26
CA GLU A 199 -3.47 -3.51 -22.83
C GLU A 199 -2.31 -4.32 -22.27
N TYR A 200 -1.55 -3.69 -21.36
CA TYR A 200 -0.39 -4.34 -20.75
C TYR A 200 -0.47 -4.26 -19.22
N ALA A 201 0.07 -5.30 -18.59
CA ALA A 201 0.29 -5.34 -17.15
C ALA A 201 1.62 -4.68 -16.74
N TYR A 202 2.54 -4.55 -17.68
CA TYR A 202 3.86 -3.97 -17.47
C TYR A 202 4.17 -2.95 -18.55
N TYR A 203 4.68 -1.80 -18.13
CA TYR A 203 5.26 -0.79 -19.03
C TYR A 203 6.70 -0.53 -18.60
N ARG A 204 7.62 -0.51 -19.57
CA ARG A 204 9.02 -0.23 -19.30
C ARG A 204 9.53 0.93 -20.16
N MET A 205 10.11 1.93 -19.51
CA MET A 205 10.90 2.96 -20.20
C MET A 205 12.35 2.56 -20.14
N ARG A 206 12.88 2.10 -21.26
CA ARG A 206 14.30 1.72 -21.41
C ARG A 206 15.09 2.90 -21.98
N LEU A 207 16.23 3.16 -21.36
CA LEU A 207 17.06 4.34 -21.59
C LEU A 207 18.46 3.86 -21.96
N LYS A 208 18.80 3.95 -23.22
CA LYS A 208 20.07 3.49 -23.74
C LYS A 208 20.91 4.62 -24.27
N MET A 209 22.15 4.67 -23.82
CA MET A 209 23.16 5.61 -24.30
C MET A 209 24.54 5.03 -24.06
N GLU A 210 25.36 4.94 -25.09
CA GLU A 210 26.76 4.56 -24.92
C GLU A 210 27.50 5.59 -24.06
N GLY A 211 28.29 5.08 -23.08
CA GLY A 211 29.10 5.91 -22.21
C GLY A 211 28.45 6.33 -20.91
N ALA A 212 27.48 5.58 -20.41
CA ALA A 212 26.79 5.75 -19.14
C ALA A 212 26.26 7.16 -18.88
N ALA A 213 24.96 7.33 -18.96
CA ALA A 213 24.27 8.56 -18.64
C ALA A 213 23.58 8.48 -17.27
N TYR A 214 23.42 9.64 -16.64
CA TYR A 214 22.56 9.82 -15.48
C TYR A 214 21.21 10.35 -15.95
N TRP A 215 20.18 9.52 -15.85
CA TRP A 215 18.81 9.84 -16.23
C TRP A 215 17.99 10.18 -14.99
N ALA A 216 17.40 11.35 -14.95
CA ALA A 216 16.51 11.76 -13.87
C ALA A 216 15.14 12.11 -14.45
N PHE A 217 14.09 11.37 -14.04
CA PHE A 217 12.71 11.66 -14.45
C PHE A 217 11.97 12.37 -13.34
N PHE A 218 11.22 13.39 -13.71
CA PHE A 218 10.38 14.21 -12.83
C PHE A 218 8.93 13.75 -12.93
N GLU A 219 8.51 13.39 -14.15
CA GLU A 219 7.16 12.96 -14.47
C GLU A 219 7.18 11.92 -15.59
N MET A 220 6.31 10.94 -15.49
CA MET A 220 6.07 9.93 -16.51
C MET A 220 4.60 9.51 -16.48
N ASN A 221 3.81 10.07 -17.39
CA ASN A 221 2.36 9.90 -17.41
C ASN A 221 1.91 9.16 -18.67
N PHE A 222 1.03 8.19 -18.51
CA PHE A 222 0.43 7.43 -19.59
C PHE A 222 -0.95 7.96 -19.93
N TYR A 223 -1.34 7.87 -21.20
CA TYR A 223 -2.61 8.36 -21.70
C TYR A 223 -3.27 7.35 -22.62
N ASN A 224 -4.59 7.43 -22.70
CA ASN A 224 -5.41 6.73 -23.68
C ASN A 224 -6.43 7.72 -24.24
N GLN A 225 -6.42 7.97 -25.55
CA GLN A 225 -7.27 8.96 -26.24
C GLN A 225 -7.24 10.35 -25.55
N ASP A 226 -6.06 10.88 -25.32
CA ASP A 226 -5.80 12.14 -24.61
C ASP A 226 -6.24 12.20 -23.14
N LYS A 227 -6.81 11.13 -22.59
CA LYS A 227 -7.16 11.03 -21.19
C LYS A 227 -6.00 10.46 -20.39
N LEU A 228 -5.62 11.17 -19.33
CA LEU A 228 -4.64 10.65 -18.36
C LEU A 228 -5.13 9.34 -17.75
N ILE A 229 -4.27 8.34 -17.75
CA ILE A 229 -4.48 7.10 -17.04
C ILE A 229 -4.02 7.32 -15.59
N ASP A 230 -4.96 7.23 -14.66
CA ASP A 230 -4.64 7.27 -13.26
C ASP A 230 -4.03 5.92 -12.84
N LEU A 231 -2.72 5.93 -12.60
CA LEU A 231 -1.96 4.78 -12.11
C LEU A 231 -1.77 4.81 -10.58
N LEU A 232 -2.28 5.86 -9.92
CA LEU A 232 -2.20 6.00 -8.47
C LEU A 232 -3.08 4.98 -7.72
N PRO A 233 -2.79 4.75 -6.44
CA PRO A 233 -3.05 3.48 -5.76
C PRO A 233 -4.51 3.09 -5.67
N SER A 234 -4.68 1.80 -5.67
CA SER A 234 -5.90 1.00 -5.50
C SER A 234 -7.17 1.66 -6.05
N LYS A 235 -7.40 1.49 -7.33
CA LYS A 235 -8.66 1.89 -7.99
C LYS A 235 -9.90 1.19 -7.44
N PHE A 236 -9.71 0.16 -6.61
CA PHE A 236 -10.76 -0.56 -5.94
C PHE A 236 -10.56 -0.53 -4.44
N PHE A 237 -11.59 -0.13 -3.75
CA PHE A 237 -11.64 -0.27 -2.30
C PHE A 237 -11.77 -1.77 -1.97
N ASN A 238 -10.75 -2.31 -1.34
CA ASN A 238 -10.78 -3.63 -0.74
C ASN A 238 -10.74 -3.47 0.77
N SER A 239 -11.63 -4.16 1.48
CA SER A 239 -11.50 -4.28 2.91
C SER A 239 -10.46 -5.34 3.23
N ALA A 240 -9.20 -4.93 3.22
CA ALA A 240 -8.07 -5.81 3.52
C ALA A 240 -6.85 -5.00 3.98
N TRP A 241 -6.04 -5.60 4.83
CA TRP A 241 -4.69 -5.16 5.07
C TRP A 241 -3.74 -5.81 4.06
N MET A 242 -2.75 -5.05 3.60
CA MET A 242 -1.68 -5.53 2.75
C MET A 242 -0.33 -5.08 3.30
N SER A 243 0.62 -6.00 3.45
CA SER A 243 1.96 -5.71 3.93
C SER A 243 2.76 -4.82 2.97
N ALA A 244 3.69 -4.01 3.48
CA ALA A 244 4.62 -3.26 2.64
C ALA A 244 5.71 -4.17 2.08
N THR A 245 6.05 -5.26 2.77
CA THR A 245 7.13 -6.17 2.38
C THR A 245 6.63 -7.61 2.23
N THR A 246 7.50 -8.49 1.75
CA THR A 246 7.28 -9.93 1.62
C THR A 246 8.01 -10.73 2.70
N GLY A 247 8.71 -10.06 3.61
CA GLY A 247 9.43 -10.65 4.73
C GLY A 247 8.55 -10.97 5.93
N GLU A 248 9.15 -10.96 7.12
CA GLU A 248 8.39 -11.13 8.37
C GLU A 248 7.49 -9.93 8.63
N GLU A 249 6.20 -10.20 8.81
CA GLU A 249 5.17 -9.19 9.07
C GLU A 249 4.20 -9.67 10.14
N TRP A 250 3.45 -8.74 10.72
CA TRP A 250 2.44 -9.08 11.70
C TRP A 250 1.25 -8.11 11.69
N VAL A 251 0.10 -8.65 12.09
CA VAL A 251 -1.09 -7.87 12.45
C VAL A 251 -1.57 -8.36 13.81
N TYR A 252 -1.92 -7.45 14.72
CA TYR A 252 -2.59 -7.82 15.96
C TYR A 252 -3.84 -7.01 16.21
N VAL A 253 -4.78 -7.61 16.93
CA VAL A 253 -6.05 -7.02 17.36
C VAL A 253 -6.02 -6.80 18.87
N ASP A 254 -6.44 -5.61 19.33
CA ASP A 254 -6.73 -5.33 20.73
C ASP A 254 -8.20 -5.69 21.03
N LEU A 255 -8.45 -6.76 21.74
CA LEU A 255 -9.78 -7.18 22.13
C LEU A 255 -10.43 -6.25 23.21
N GLY A 256 -9.62 -5.29 23.72
CA GLY A 256 -10.04 -4.31 24.72
C GLY A 256 -10.06 -4.83 26.16
N SER A 257 -10.10 -6.14 26.34
CA SER A 257 -10.04 -6.80 27.65
C SER A 257 -9.42 -8.18 27.53
N GLN A 258 -8.93 -8.71 28.66
CA GLN A 258 -8.51 -10.10 28.69
C GLN A 258 -9.69 -11.02 28.36
N SER A 259 -9.57 -11.82 27.34
CA SER A 259 -10.64 -12.62 26.76
C SER A 259 -10.20 -14.08 26.64
N GLU A 260 -11.17 -15.00 26.61
CA GLU A 260 -10.96 -16.43 26.37
C GLU A 260 -11.58 -16.80 25.04
N PHE A 261 -10.82 -17.50 24.19
CA PHE A 261 -11.25 -17.87 22.85
C PHE A 261 -10.69 -19.25 22.46
N ASP A 262 -11.40 -19.93 21.59
CA ASP A 262 -11.09 -21.29 21.18
C ASP A 262 -10.93 -21.47 19.67
N LYS A 263 -11.12 -20.39 18.90
CA LYS A 263 -10.96 -20.40 17.45
C LYS A 263 -10.54 -19.02 16.93
N VAL A 264 -9.60 -19.04 16.00
CA VAL A 264 -9.25 -17.88 15.15
C VAL A 264 -9.54 -18.26 13.71
N LYS A 265 -10.21 -17.36 12.98
CA LYS A 265 -10.38 -17.48 11.54
C LYS A 265 -9.64 -16.34 10.84
N LEU A 266 -8.93 -16.67 9.78
CA LEU A 266 -8.18 -15.74 8.95
C LEU A 266 -8.70 -15.85 7.52
N HIS A 267 -9.23 -14.75 7.00
CA HIS A 267 -9.71 -14.65 5.62
C HIS A 267 -8.65 -14.01 4.76
N TRP A 268 -7.98 -14.81 3.94
CA TRP A 268 -6.85 -14.39 3.12
C TRP A 268 -7.28 -14.03 1.69
N ILE A 269 -6.60 -13.05 1.13
CA ILE A 269 -6.54 -12.81 -0.31
C ILE A 269 -5.20 -13.33 -0.83
N ASN A 270 -4.09 -13.02 -0.11
CA ASN A 270 -2.80 -13.66 -0.31
C ASN A 270 -2.24 -14.11 1.05
N LYS A 271 -2.16 -15.42 1.23
CA LYS A 271 -1.97 -16.00 2.55
C LYS A 271 -0.50 -16.12 2.96
N ALA A 272 -0.29 -16.21 4.28
CA ALA A 272 0.93 -16.71 4.87
C ALA A 272 0.88 -18.24 4.96
N ILE A 273 1.87 -18.93 4.37
CA ILE A 273 2.00 -20.39 4.48
C ILE A 273 2.82 -20.82 5.69
N LYS A 274 3.50 -19.89 6.33
CA LYS A 274 4.26 -20.09 7.56
C LYS A 274 4.08 -18.91 8.48
N GLY A 275 3.84 -19.21 9.76
CA GLY A 275 3.63 -18.20 10.79
C GLY A 275 2.96 -18.77 12.02
N LYS A 276 2.49 -17.88 12.89
CA LYS A 276 1.97 -18.25 14.21
C LYS A 276 0.82 -17.35 14.64
N ILE A 277 -0.03 -17.89 15.50
CA ILE A 277 -0.95 -17.12 16.33
C ILE A 277 -0.32 -16.94 17.70
N GLN A 278 -0.31 -15.72 18.17
CA GLN A 278 0.30 -15.33 19.44
C GLN A 278 -0.69 -14.52 20.29
N VAL A 279 -0.52 -14.56 21.59
CA VAL A 279 -1.30 -13.78 22.56
C VAL A 279 -0.38 -12.93 23.43
N SER A 280 -0.93 -11.82 23.92
CA SER A 280 -0.27 -10.96 24.88
C SER A 280 -1.30 -10.25 25.76
N ASP A 281 -0.89 -9.79 26.95
CA ASP A 281 -1.68 -8.92 27.81
C ASP A 281 -1.17 -7.47 27.80
N ASP A 282 0.03 -7.22 27.20
CA ASP A 282 0.69 -5.89 27.20
C ASP A 282 1.13 -5.43 25.81
N ALA A 283 0.86 -6.22 24.76
CA ALA A 283 1.31 -6.01 23.37
C ALA A 283 2.87 -5.93 23.22
N LYS A 284 3.61 -6.37 24.20
CA LYS A 284 5.09 -6.37 24.21
C LYS A 284 5.65 -7.77 24.30
N GLN A 285 5.16 -8.56 25.25
CA GLN A 285 5.56 -9.94 25.44
C GLN A 285 4.51 -10.84 24.79
N TRP A 286 4.95 -11.68 23.86
CA TRP A 286 4.08 -12.53 23.04
C TRP A 286 4.35 -14.00 23.30
N VAL A 287 3.29 -14.78 23.41
CA VAL A 287 3.32 -16.23 23.62
C VAL A 287 2.71 -16.91 22.40
N ASP A 288 3.43 -17.84 21.80
CA ASP A 288 2.95 -18.68 20.70
C ASP A 288 1.88 -19.64 21.21
N ILE A 289 0.70 -19.67 20.56
CA ILE A 289 -0.41 -20.55 20.94
C ILE A 289 -0.84 -21.51 19.83
N ALA A 290 -0.53 -21.23 18.59
CA ALA A 290 -0.74 -22.10 17.44
C ALA A 290 0.16 -21.71 16.28
N ASN A 291 0.42 -22.65 15.36
CA ASN A 291 1.02 -22.37 14.07
C ASN A 291 -0.07 -22.13 13.03
N LEU A 292 0.25 -21.36 11.99
CA LEU A 292 -0.60 -21.26 10.80
C LEU A 292 -0.61 -22.61 10.07
N PRO A 293 -1.76 -23.04 9.52
CA PRO A 293 -1.88 -24.38 8.94
C PRO A 293 -1.16 -24.56 7.60
N GLY A 294 -0.74 -23.48 6.95
CA GLY A 294 -0.16 -23.53 5.60
C GLY A 294 -1.21 -23.90 4.53
N GLY A 295 -0.74 -24.48 3.40
CA GLY A 295 -1.62 -24.83 2.28
C GLY A 295 -2.10 -23.59 1.48
N ASP A 296 -3.10 -23.79 0.61
CA ASP A 296 -3.57 -22.83 -0.38
C ASP A 296 -5.00 -22.31 -0.14
N ALA A 297 -5.67 -22.78 0.92
CA ALA A 297 -7.02 -22.33 1.24
C ALA A 297 -7.04 -20.86 1.68
N ASN A 298 -7.99 -20.09 1.18
CA ASN A 298 -8.15 -18.66 1.52
C ASN A 298 -8.77 -18.43 2.90
N LEU A 299 -9.26 -19.48 3.56
CA LEU A 299 -9.76 -19.44 4.92
C LEU A 299 -8.99 -20.42 5.80
N ASP A 300 -8.38 -19.91 6.85
CA ASP A 300 -7.83 -20.73 7.94
C ASP A 300 -8.80 -20.70 9.12
N GLU A 301 -9.31 -21.85 9.53
CA GLU A 301 -10.02 -22.04 10.79
C GLU A 301 -9.10 -22.77 11.79
N ILE A 302 -8.53 -22.02 12.72
CA ILE A 302 -7.54 -22.53 13.67
C ILE A 302 -8.22 -22.74 15.02
N LYS A 303 -8.43 -24.01 15.40
CA LYS A 303 -8.91 -24.38 16.73
C LYS A 303 -7.74 -24.36 17.71
N LEU A 304 -7.90 -23.66 18.81
CA LEU A 304 -6.85 -23.46 19.79
C LEU A 304 -7.45 -23.19 21.18
N LYS A 305 -6.62 -22.94 22.18
CA LYS A 305 -7.05 -22.39 23.48
C LYS A 305 -6.23 -21.13 23.72
N GLY A 306 -6.88 -19.98 23.59
CA GLY A 306 -6.26 -18.68 23.77
C GLY A 306 -6.84 -17.94 24.98
N LYS A 307 -5.98 -17.22 25.67
CA LYS A 307 -6.34 -16.26 26.72
C LYS A 307 -5.41 -15.07 26.66
N GLY A 308 -5.95 -13.86 26.54
CA GLY A 308 -5.18 -12.62 26.48
C GLY A 308 -6.03 -11.46 25.98
N ARG A 309 -5.50 -10.25 26.09
CA ARG A 309 -6.10 -9.04 25.55
C ARG A 309 -5.77 -8.84 24.08
N TYR A 310 -4.57 -9.20 23.66
CA TYR A 310 -4.09 -9.02 22.30
C TYR A 310 -3.91 -10.35 21.59
N VAL A 311 -4.33 -10.42 20.33
CA VAL A 311 -4.16 -11.59 19.46
C VAL A 311 -3.38 -11.15 18.23
N ARG A 312 -2.22 -11.75 17.95
CA ARG A 312 -1.36 -11.45 16.83
C ARG A 312 -1.26 -12.60 15.85
N VAL A 313 -1.36 -12.28 14.59
CA VAL A 313 -0.94 -13.13 13.48
C VAL A 313 0.47 -12.72 13.10
N TRP A 314 1.45 -13.58 13.34
CA TRP A 314 2.84 -13.43 12.92
C TRP A 314 3.06 -14.23 11.65
N MET A 315 3.52 -13.61 10.59
CA MET A 315 3.69 -14.17 9.26
C MET A 315 5.16 -14.19 8.89
N GLU A 316 5.67 -15.35 8.47
CA GLU A 316 7.09 -15.57 8.16
C GLU A 316 7.33 -15.79 6.67
N GLN A 317 6.35 -16.34 5.94
CA GLN A 317 6.48 -16.66 4.52
C GLN A 317 5.14 -16.55 3.80
N PRO A 318 5.06 -15.76 2.71
CA PRO A 318 3.87 -15.72 1.87
C PRO A 318 3.75 -16.96 0.97
N ALA A 319 2.55 -17.29 0.54
CA ALA A 319 2.27 -18.43 -0.35
C ALA A 319 2.89 -18.27 -1.74
N ASN A 320 2.94 -17.05 -2.23
CA ASN A 320 3.61 -16.67 -3.49
C ASN A 320 4.64 -15.61 -3.15
N ASP A 321 5.57 -15.31 -4.02
CA ASP A 321 6.57 -14.25 -3.80
C ASP A 321 5.97 -12.83 -3.66
N GLY A 322 4.66 -12.76 -3.39
CA GLY A 322 3.89 -11.54 -3.21
C GLY A 322 3.75 -11.12 -1.74
N ARG A 323 3.10 -9.99 -1.51
CA ARG A 323 2.81 -9.45 -0.18
C ARG A 323 1.69 -10.22 0.50
N TYR A 324 1.68 -10.24 1.83
CA TYR A 324 0.53 -10.75 2.59
C TYR A 324 -0.67 -9.83 2.41
N ILE A 325 -1.86 -10.43 2.21
CA ILE A 325 -3.11 -9.69 2.11
C ILE A 325 -4.16 -10.43 2.93
N LEU A 326 -4.57 -9.80 4.03
CA LEU A 326 -5.50 -10.36 5.00
C LEU A 326 -6.77 -9.50 5.02
N SER A 327 -7.91 -10.09 4.68
CA SER A 327 -9.18 -9.40 4.62
C SER A 327 -9.84 -9.28 6.01
N GLU A 328 -9.90 -10.38 6.77
CA GLU A 328 -10.58 -10.34 8.07
C GLU A 328 -9.91 -11.30 9.08
N ILE A 329 -9.89 -10.89 10.33
CA ILE A 329 -9.54 -11.70 11.50
C ILE A 329 -10.78 -11.84 12.38
N GLU A 330 -11.26 -13.08 12.55
CA GLU A 330 -12.28 -13.37 13.53
C GLU A 330 -11.65 -14.10 14.72
N VAL A 331 -11.90 -13.64 15.93
CA VAL A 331 -11.52 -14.30 17.18
C VAL A 331 -12.80 -14.73 17.87
N MET A 332 -13.06 -16.04 17.88
CA MET A 332 -14.30 -16.61 18.41
C MET A 332 -14.14 -16.96 19.88
N GLY A 333 -14.89 -16.28 20.74
CA GLY A 333 -14.73 -16.45 22.19
C GLY A 333 -15.66 -15.57 23.02
N LYS A 334 -15.24 -15.34 24.27
CA LYS A 334 -15.97 -14.55 25.26
C LYS A 334 -15.02 -13.55 25.93
N GLY A 335 -15.57 -12.46 26.49
CA GLY A 335 -14.80 -11.46 27.24
C GLY A 335 -14.51 -10.17 26.48
N GLY A 336 -14.60 -10.15 25.14
CA GLY A 336 -14.41 -8.94 24.36
C GLY A 336 -15.42 -7.85 24.70
N LEU A 337 -15.06 -6.59 24.48
CA LEU A 337 -15.90 -5.44 24.80
C LEU A 337 -17.20 -5.44 23.99
N LEU A 338 -18.29 -5.13 24.63
CA LEU A 338 -19.60 -4.92 24.02
C LEU A 338 -20.18 -3.58 24.47
N ALA A 339 -20.76 -2.83 23.54
CA ALA A 339 -21.47 -1.60 23.85
C ALA A 339 -22.67 -1.92 24.74
N GLN A 340 -22.76 -1.21 25.84
CA GLN A 340 -23.94 -1.30 26.71
C GLN A 340 -25.01 -0.34 26.19
N PRO A 341 -26.29 -0.72 26.25
CA PRO A 341 -27.37 0.23 26.01
C PRO A 341 -27.19 1.43 26.95
N ALA A 342 -27.37 2.63 26.42
CA ALA A 342 -27.43 3.81 27.25
C ALA A 342 -28.50 3.58 28.35
N ALA A 343 -28.16 3.82 29.62
CA ALA A 343 -29.14 3.76 30.67
C ALA A 343 -30.31 4.70 30.29
N ALA A 344 -31.54 4.18 30.30
CA ALA A 344 -32.67 5.03 30.06
C ALA A 344 -32.62 6.19 31.11
N PRO A 345 -32.64 7.43 30.66
CA PRO A 345 -32.62 8.55 31.61
C PRO A 345 -33.74 8.35 32.62
N ALA A 346 -33.44 8.57 33.91
CA ALA A 346 -34.45 8.51 34.94
C ALA A 346 -35.55 9.52 34.56
N SER A 347 -36.76 9.04 34.33
CA SER A 347 -37.86 9.92 33.97
C SER A 347 -38.24 10.74 35.21
N THR A 348 -37.93 12.02 35.18
CA THR A 348 -38.57 12.97 36.08
C THR A 348 -39.94 13.30 35.50
N LYS A 349 -40.92 13.56 36.35
CA LYS A 349 -42.31 13.86 35.92
C LYS A 349 -42.42 15.05 34.96
N ASP A 350 -41.37 15.85 34.84
CA ASP A 350 -41.34 17.09 34.08
C ASP A 350 -40.51 17.01 32.78
N GLU A 351 -39.97 15.80 32.41
CA GLU A 351 -39.21 15.64 31.18
C GLU A 351 -40.12 15.32 29.99
N ILE A 352 -40.11 16.21 29.01
CA ILE A 352 -40.68 15.94 27.67
C ILE A 352 -39.74 14.97 26.93
N ARG A 353 -40.15 13.71 26.82
CA ARG A 353 -39.40 12.74 26.02
C ARG A 353 -39.59 13.05 24.53
N LEU A 354 -38.51 13.50 23.90
CA LEU A 354 -38.48 13.70 22.47
C LEU A 354 -38.19 12.41 21.69
N SER A 355 -37.98 11.26 22.37
CA SER A 355 -37.80 9.96 21.76
C SER A 355 -39.14 9.38 21.29
N GLY A 356 -39.34 9.23 20.00
CA GLY A 356 -40.49 8.57 19.40
C GLY A 356 -41.50 9.47 18.66
N GLY A 357 -41.22 10.72 18.47
CA GLY A 357 -42.03 11.58 17.61
C GLY A 357 -41.72 11.38 16.14
N ASN A 358 -42.75 11.01 15.33
CA ASN A 358 -42.64 11.11 13.88
C ASN A 358 -42.48 12.60 13.51
N TRP A 359 -41.27 13.00 13.17
CA TRP A 359 -41.02 14.30 12.56
C TRP A 359 -41.57 14.27 11.14
N LYS A 360 -42.62 15.00 10.86
CA LYS A 360 -43.12 15.26 9.51
C LYS A 360 -42.40 16.46 8.93
#